data_8b7e44b12d1a6aebb6f1784358130c32
#
_entry.id   8b7e44b12d1a6aebb6f1784358130c32
#
_cell.length_a   1.000
_cell.length_b   1.000
_cell.length_c   1.000
_cell.angle_alpha   90.00
_cell.angle_beta   90.00
_cell.angle_gamma   90.00
#
_symmetry.space_group_name_H-M   'P 1'
#
loop_
_entity.id
_entity.type
_entity.pdbx_description
1 polymer ?
#
loop_
_entity_poly.entity_id
_entity_poly.type
_entity_poly.pdbx_seq_one_letter_code
_entity_poly.pdbx_strand_id
1 'polypeptide(L)'
;MISRIGVACSHAVFWSIVTPLAVHVAPEGHRSTALSMIITGSSIAMIVGLPLGRAVGLMVGWRVTFLLIAILSAIVLCLLAAFLPKVPSDNNISLKTLPTLVSTPALLCIFVMTALTITGHFTAYSYIEPFLGQAAGFTNGEITMVLSAFGVIGIIVSVLFSKYYDRHQFAF
;
A
#
# COMPACT_ATOMS: atom_id res chain seq x y z
N MET A 1 -18.14 9.31 -6.80
CA MET A 1 -18.16 8.61 -5.50
C MET A 1 -18.16 7.08 -5.64
N ILE A 2 -19.01 6.49 -6.45
CA ILE A 2 -19.13 5.03 -6.65
C ILE A 2 -17.79 4.38 -7.02
N SER A 3 -17.02 4.97 -7.93
CA SER A 3 -15.68 4.47 -8.32
C SER A 3 -14.69 4.41 -7.16
N ARG A 4 -14.76 5.35 -6.22
CA ARG A 4 -13.90 5.37 -5.02
C ARG A 4 -14.23 4.23 -4.07
N ILE A 5 -15.52 3.94 -3.89
CA ILE A 5 -15.97 2.79 -3.09
C ILE A 5 -15.50 1.48 -3.75
N GLY A 6 -15.65 1.36 -5.07
CA GLY A 6 -15.16 0.18 -5.81
C GLY A 6 -13.65 -0.05 -5.65
N VAL A 7 -12.85 1.01 -5.74
CA VAL A 7 -11.40 0.93 -5.51
C VAL A 7 -11.10 0.52 -4.07
N ALA A 8 -11.79 1.10 -3.08
CA ALA A 8 -11.58 0.75 -1.67
C ALA A 8 -11.91 -0.73 -1.39
N CYS A 9 -13.03 -1.24 -1.91
CA CYS A 9 -13.40 -2.65 -1.79
C CYS A 9 -12.37 -3.57 -2.46
N SER A 10 -11.95 -3.25 -3.69
CA SER A 10 -10.94 -4.04 -4.41
C SER A 10 -9.61 -4.04 -3.67
N HIS A 11 -9.21 -2.91 -3.10
CA HIS A 11 -7.98 -2.77 -2.33
C HIS A 11 -8.02 -3.59 -1.02
N ALA A 12 -9.16 -3.57 -0.32
CA ALA A 12 -9.35 -4.38 0.89
C ALA A 12 -9.26 -5.89 0.58
N VAL A 13 -9.91 -6.35 -0.49
CA VAL A 13 -9.83 -7.74 -0.95
C VAL A 13 -8.40 -8.11 -1.35
N PHE A 14 -7.72 -7.26 -2.11
CA PHE A 14 -6.34 -7.49 -2.52
C PHE A 14 -5.42 -7.70 -1.32
N TRP A 15 -5.42 -6.79 -0.34
CA TRP A 15 -4.56 -6.91 0.83
C TRP A 15 -4.89 -8.07 1.75
N SER A 16 -6.15 -8.50 1.81
CA SER A 16 -6.53 -9.69 2.58
C SER A 16 -6.00 -11.00 1.97
N ILE A 17 -5.74 -11.03 0.66
CA ILE A 17 -5.36 -12.23 -0.08
C ILE A 17 -3.85 -12.25 -0.37
N VAL A 18 -3.23 -11.13 -0.69
CA VAL A 18 -1.86 -11.08 -1.23
C VAL A 18 -0.83 -11.66 -0.28
N THR A 19 -0.94 -11.37 1.01
CA THR A 19 0.02 -11.84 2.02
C THR A 19 -0.06 -13.36 2.22
N PRO A 20 -1.22 -13.97 2.53
CA PRO A 20 -1.31 -15.42 2.67
C PRO A 20 -1.01 -16.16 1.36
N LEU A 21 -1.39 -15.60 0.21
CA LEU A 21 -1.09 -16.18 -1.09
C LEU A 21 0.43 -16.21 -1.36
N ALA A 22 1.14 -15.12 -1.09
CA ALA A 22 2.58 -15.06 -1.28
C ALA A 22 3.32 -16.07 -0.39
N VAL A 23 2.89 -16.23 0.86
CA VAL A 23 3.46 -17.25 1.78
C VAL A 23 3.18 -18.67 1.28
N HIS A 24 2.01 -18.90 0.69
CA HIS A 24 1.62 -20.21 0.19
C HIS A 24 2.38 -20.62 -1.08
N VAL A 25 2.61 -19.67 -1.99
CA VAL A 25 3.30 -19.91 -3.27
C VAL A 25 4.83 -19.90 -3.09
N ALA A 26 5.35 -19.31 -2.02
CA ALA A 26 6.78 -19.24 -1.76
C ALA A 26 7.38 -20.63 -1.50
N PRO A 27 8.57 -20.95 -2.08
CA PRO A 27 9.29 -22.16 -1.77
C PRO A 27 9.61 -22.28 -0.27
N GLU A 28 9.78 -23.51 0.21
CA GLU A 28 10.14 -23.75 1.62
C GLU A 28 11.43 -22.99 1.98
N GLY A 29 11.42 -22.32 3.13
CA GLY A 29 12.53 -21.49 3.60
C GLY A 29 12.56 -20.06 3.03
N HIS A 30 11.73 -19.71 2.04
CA HIS A 30 11.74 -18.38 1.40
C HIS A 30 10.48 -17.53 1.72
N ARG A 31 9.67 -17.93 2.70
CA ARG A 31 8.45 -17.21 3.09
C ARG A 31 8.72 -15.78 3.55
N SER A 32 9.76 -15.56 4.35
CA SER A 32 10.16 -14.21 4.78
C SER A 32 10.60 -13.35 3.61
N THR A 33 11.29 -13.92 2.62
CA THR A 33 11.71 -13.22 1.40
C THR A 33 10.51 -12.80 0.58
N ALA A 34 9.50 -13.65 0.42
CA ALA A 34 8.27 -13.31 -0.30
C ALA A 34 7.53 -12.14 0.37
N LEU A 35 7.40 -12.15 1.69
CA LEU A 35 6.81 -11.04 2.46
C LEU A 35 7.63 -9.75 2.31
N SER A 36 8.94 -9.84 2.40
CA SER A 36 9.85 -8.69 2.21
C SER A 36 9.70 -8.08 0.82
N MET A 37 9.54 -8.89 -0.23
CA MET A 37 9.33 -8.41 -1.60
C MET A 37 8.02 -7.62 -1.74
N ILE A 38 6.94 -8.06 -1.10
CA ILE A 38 5.66 -7.33 -1.10
C ILE A 38 5.83 -5.97 -0.41
N ILE A 39 6.45 -5.95 0.78
CA ILE A 39 6.67 -4.73 1.55
C ILE A 39 7.57 -3.77 0.78
N THR A 40 8.67 -4.27 0.22
CA THR A 40 9.61 -3.47 -0.57
C THR A 40 8.95 -2.92 -1.83
N GLY A 41 8.20 -3.74 -2.57
CA GLY A 41 7.47 -3.32 -3.76
C GLY A 41 6.45 -2.23 -3.45
N SER A 42 5.68 -2.39 -2.37
CA SER A 42 4.71 -1.40 -1.89
C SER A 42 5.40 -0.09 -1.50
N SER A 43 6.54 -0.17 -0.83
CA SER A 43 7.32 1.01 -0.42
C SER A 43 7.86 1.75 -1.64
N ILE A 44 8.44 1.06 -2.62
CA ILE A 44 8.92 1.65 -3.87
C ILE A 44 7.76 2.30 -4.62
N ALA A 45 6.61 1.63 -4.73
CA ALA A 45 5.44 2.16 -5.40
C ALA A 45 4.93 3.46 -4.72
N MET A 46 4.97 3.53 -3.40
CA MET A 46 4.55 4.71 -2.65
C MET A 46 5.53 5.89 -2.81
N ILE A 47 6.83 5.60 -2.82
CA ILE A 47 7.90 6.58 -2.91
C ILE A 47 8.01 7.18 -4.31
N VAL A 48 7.99 6.32 -5.34
CA VAL A 48 8.19 6.70 -6.74
C VAL A 48 6.86 7.01 -7.43
N GLY A 49 5.80 6.30 -7.07
CA GLY A 49 4.50 6.36 -7.76
C GLY A 49 3.85 7.74 -7.70
N LEU A 50 3.86 8.40 -6.54
CA LEU A 50 3.24 9.71 -6.41
C LEU A 50 3.99 10.81 -7.19
N PRO A 51 5.32 11.00 -7.02
CA PRO A 51 6.06 11.98 -7.81
C PRO A 51 6.01 11.70 -9.31
N LEU A 52 6.16 10.43 -9.70
CA LEU A 52 6.12 10.03 -11.10
C LEU A 52 4.73 10.25 -11.71
N GLY A 53 3.67 9.81 -11.02
CA GLY A 53 2.30 10.01 -11.45
C GLY A 53 1.94 11.49 -11.58
N ARG A 54 2.42 12.32 -10.66
CA ARG A 54 2.28 13.77 -10.73
C ARG A 54 3.04 14.37 -11.93
N ALA A 55 4.30 14.01 -12.11
CA ALA A 55 5.11 14.50 -13.23
C ALA A 55 4.48 14.14 -14.58
N VAL A 56 4.08 12.89 -14.76
CA VAL A 56 3.37 12.44 -15.97
C VAL A 56 2.05 13.18 -16.13
N GLY A 57 1.27 13.34 -15.04
CA GLY A 57 -0.01 14.06 -15.07
C GLY A 57 0.12 15.53 -15.50
N LEU A 58 1.20 16.21 -15.10
CA LEU A 58 1.50 17.58 -15.51
C LEU A 58 1.97 17.66 -16.98
N MET A 59 2.69 16.65 -17.48
CA MET A 59 3.21 16.65 -18.85
C MET A 59 2.17 16.25 -19.91
N VAL A 60 1.41 15.19 -19.66
CA VAL A 60 0.51 14.58 -20.68
C VAL A 60 -0.96 14.60 -20.23
N GLY A 61 -1.26 15.09 -19.06
CA GLY A 61 -2.59 15.19 -18.51
C GLY A 61 -3.07 13.93 -17.78
N TRP A 62 -4.03 14.15 -16.87
CA TRP A 62 -4.52 13.10 -15.98
C TRP A 62 -5.15 11.89 -16.68
N ARG A 63 -5.80 12.10 -17.84
CA ARG A 63 -6.43 11.00 -18.59
C ARG A 63 -5.42 9.99 -19.09
N VAL A 64 -4.28 10.47 -19.62
CA VAL A 64 -3.20 9.61 -20.12
C VAL A 64 -2.53 8.90 -18.95
N THR A 65 -2.35 9.56 -17.82
CA THR A 65 -1.81 8.95 -16.60
C THR A 65 -2.67 7.77 -16.15
N PHE A 66 -3.99 7.95 -16.07
CA PHE A 66 -4.90 6.85 -15.71
C PHE A 66 -4.92 5.73 -16.75
N LEU A 67 -4.80 6.05 -18.05
CA LEU A 67 -4.70 5.05 -19.11
C LEU A 67 -3.42 4.20 -18.94
N LEU A 68 -2.29 4.82 -18.68
CA LEU A 68 -1.01 4.12 -18.44
C LEU A 68 -1.11 3.19 -17.23
N ILE A 69 -1.71 3.64 -16.14
CA ILE A 69 -1.95 2.80 -14.95
C ILE A 69 -2.87 1.63 -15.30
N ALA A 70 -3.93 1.86 -16.06
CA ALA A 70 -4.85 0.80 -16.49
C ALA A 70 -4.16 -0.24 -17.36
N ILE A 71 -3.32 0.17 -18.32
CA ILE A 71 -2.52 -0.73 -19.17
C ILE A 71 -1.56 -1.55 -18.31
N LEU A 72 -0.82 -0.91 -17.41
CA LEU A 72 0.10 -1.60 -16.51
C LEU A 72 -0.63 -2.63 -15.63
N SER A 73 -1.79 -2.24 -15.08
CA SER A 73 -2.62 -3.15 -14.29
C SER A 73 -3.14 -4.33 -15.10
N ALA A 74 -3.51 -4.12 -16.36
CA ALA A 74 -3.95 -5.18 -17.26
C ALA A 74 -2.79 -6.15 -17.57
N ILE A 75 -1.58 -5.64 -17.80
CA ILE A 75 -0.38 -6.48 -18.00
C ILE A 75 -0.13 -7.34 -16.76
N VAL A 76 -0.14 -6.73 -15.57
CA VAL A 76 0.06 -7.47 -14.30
C VAL A 76 -1.02 -8.53 -14.11
N LEU A 77 -2.29 -8.21 -14.42
CA LEU A 77 -3.38 -9.17 -14.35
C LEU A 77 -3.16 -10.37 -15.29
N CYS A 78 -2.73 -10.12 -16.54
CA CYS A 78 -2.41 -11.17 -17.50
C CYS A 78 -1.24 -12.04 -17.01
N LEU A 79 -0.19 -11.43 -16.45
CA LEU A 79 0.94 -12.17 -15.89
C LEU A 79 0.50 -13.04 -14.71
N LEU A 80 -0.29 -12.50 -13.79
CA LEU A 80 -0.82 -13.27 -12.66
C LEU A 80 -1.71 -14.43 -13.16
N ALA A 81 -2.58 -14.19 -14.13
CA ALA A 81 -3.43 -15.23 -14.69
C ALA A 81 -2.63 -16.35 -15.40
N ALA A 82 -1.48 -16.01 -15.99
CA ALA A 82 -0.62 -16.96 -16.68
C ALA A 82 0.31 -17.75 -15.76
N PHE A 83 0.86 -17.11 -14.74
CA PHE A 83 1.92 -17.69 -13.92
C PHE A 83 1.47 -18.11 -12.52
N LEU A 84 0.34 -17.60 -12.00
CA LEU A 84 -0.11 -17.97 -10.67
C LEU A 84 -0.72 -19.39 -10.69
N PRO A 85 -0.18 -20.32 -9.89
CA PRO A 85 -0.75 -21.66 -9.79
C PRO A 85 -2.15 -21.60 -9.15
N LYS A 86 -3.01 -22.54 -9.51
CA LYS A 86 -4.31 -22.70 -8.85
C LYS A 86 -4.07 -23.16 -7.41
N VAL A 87 -4.36 -22.31 -6.46
CA VAL A 87 -4.24 -22.59 -5.03
C VAL A 87 -5.62 -23.01 -4.52
N PRO A 88 -5.78 -24.24 -4.01
CA PRO A 88 -7.03 -24.64 -3.38
C PRO A 88 -7.26 -23.79 -2.13
N SER A 89 -8.49 -23.34 -1.93
CA SER A 89 -8.88 -22.58 -0.74
C SER A 89 -9.36 -23.56 0.33
N ASP A 90 -8.43 -24.10 1.10
CA ASP A 90 -8.75 -25.08 2.15
C ASP A 90 -9.30 -24.44 3.43
N ASN A 91 -9.12 -23.13 3.60
CA ASN A 91 -9.55 -22.40 4.79
C ASN A 91 -10.63 -21.35 4.44
N ASN A 92 -11.85 -21.80 4.27
CA ASN A 92 -13.00 -20.90 4.24
C ASN A 92 -13.25 -20.37 5.66
N ILE A 93 -12.77 -19.15 5.95
CA ILE A 93 -13.18 -18.43 7.16
C ILE A 93 -14.70 -18.24 7.05
N SER A 94 -15.42 -18.99 7.87
CA SER A 94 -16.89 -18.88 7.91
C SER A 94 -17.25 -17.48 8.41
N LEU A 95 -18.20 -16.83 7.73
CA LEU A 95 -18.80 -15.57 8.21
C LEU A 95 -19.34 -15.70 9.64
N LYS A 96 -19.59 -16.93 10.12
CA LYS A 96 -19.96 -17.20 11.51
C LYS A 96 -18.86 -16.88 12.53
N THR A 97 -17.61 -16.75 12.12
CA THR A 97 -16.47 -16.38 12.98
C THR A 97 -16.37 -14.87 13.20
N LEU A 98 -16.98 -14.06 12.34
CA LEU A 98 -16.95 -12.60 12.45
C LEU A 98 -17.46 -12.05 13.78
N PRO A 99 -18.61 -12.50 14.33
CA PRO A 99 -19.08 -12.03 15.62
C PRO A 99 -18.08 -12.29 16.75
N THR A 100 -17.40 -13.43 16.74
CA THR A 100 -16.39 -13.80 17.74
C THR A 100 -15.17 -12.88 17.66
N LEU A 101 -14.73 -12.49 16.45
CA LEU A 101 -13.62 -11.57 16.24
C LEU A 101 -13.94 -10.18 16.79
N VAL A 102 -15.16 -9.68 16.53
CA VAL A 102 -15.61 -8.36 17.01
C VAL A 102 -15.90 -8.37 18.50
N SER A 103 -16.28 -9.51 19.07
CA SER A 103 -16.56 -9.66 20.50
C SER A 103 -15.32 -9.73 21.37
N THR A 104 -14.13 -9.91 20.77
CA THR A 104 -12.85 -9.91 21.51
C THR A 104 -12.31 -8.50 21.64
N PRO A 105 -12.31 -7.88 22.84
CA PRO A 105 -11.98 -6.46 23.01
C PRO A 105 -10.58 -6.09 22.50
N ALA A 106 -9.60 -6.97 22.70
CA ALA A 106 -8.23 -6.75 22.23
C ALA A 106 -8.16 -6.68 20.71
N LEU A 107 -8.85 -7.58 20.00
CA LEU A 107 -8.89 -7.58 18.52
C LEU A 107 -9.64 -6.35 17.99
N LEU A 108 -10.76 -6.00 18.62
CA LEU A 108 -11.51 -4.80 18.25
C LEU A 108 -10.66 -3.54 18.42
N CYS A 109 -9.93 -3.43 19.54
CA CYS A 109 -9.01 -2.31 19.78
C CYS A 109 -7.94 -2.21 18.69
N ILE A 110 -7.31 -3.32 18.31
CA ILE A 110 -6.31 -3.36 17.23
C ILE A 110 -6.94 -2.92 15.90
N PHE A 111 -8.13 -3.42 15.55
CA PHE A 111 -8.81 -3.02 14.32
C PHE A 111 -9.15 -1.52 14.29
N VAL A 112 -9.67 -0.98 15.41
CA VAL A 112 -10.01 0.44 15.51
C VAL A 112 -8.74 1.31 15.44
N MET A 113 -7.69 0.96 16.18
CA MET A 113 -6.41 1.67 16.11
C MET A 113 -5.83 1.67 14.69
N THR A 114 -5.82 0.50 14.04
CA THR A 114 -5.35 0.38 12.66
C THR A 114 -6.18 1.24 11.71
N ALA A 115 -7.50 1.18 11.81
CA ALA A 115 -8.39 1.98 10.98
C ALA A 115 -8.17 3.49 11.18
N LEU A 116 -8.06 3.96 12.43
CA LEU A 116 -7.81 5.36 12.74
C LEU A 116 -6.44 5.82 12.23
N THR A 117 -5.39 5.02 12.47
CA THR A 117 -4.03 5.35 12.04
C THR A 117 -3.93 5.44 10.51
N ILE A 118 -4.47 4.45 9.81
CA ILE A 118 -4.46 4.42 8.34
C ILE A 118 -5.31 5.56 7.77
N THR A 119 -6.49 5.80 8.33
CA THR A 119 -7.35 6.91 7.89
C THR A 119 -6.66 8.26 8.09
N GLY A 120 -6.06 8.50 9.25
CA GLY A 120 -5.30 9.72 9.54
C GLY A 120 -4.12 9.90 8.58
N HIS A 121 -3.33 8.84 8.38
CA HIS A 121 -2.19 8.84 7.48
C HIS A 121 -2.59 9.19 6.03
N PHE A 122 -3.56 8.47 5.46
CA PHE A 122 -3.99 8.72 4.08
C PHE A 122 -4.76 10.03 3.92
N THR A 123 -5.43 10.53 4.95
CA THR A 123 -6.04 11.86 4.93
C THR A 123 -4.94 12.93 4.82
N ALA A 124 -3.95 12.90 5.71
CA ALA A 124 -2.82 13.82 5.65
C ALA A 124 -2.09 13.76 4.30
N TYR A 125 -1.81 12.54 3.83
CA TYR A 125 -1.14 12.31 2.55
C TYR A 125 -1.94 12.82 1.34
N SER A 126 -3.27 12.69 1.35
CA SER A 126 -4.13 13.18 0.26
C SER A 126 -4.24 14.71 0.22
N TYR A 127 -4.10 15.37 1.36
CA TYR A 127 -4.22 16.82 1.46
C TYR A 127 -2.88 17.57 1.41
N ILE A 128 -1.74 16.88 1.44
CA ILE A 128 -0.42 17.53 1.44
C ILE A 128 -0.19 18.36 0.17
N GLU A 129 -0.54 17.86 -0.99
CA GLU A 129 -0.36 18.55 -2.27
C GLU A 129 -1.24 19.80 -2.39
N PRO A 130 -2.57 19.75 -2.17
CA PRO A 130 -3.41 20.95 -2.12
C PRO A 130 -2.95 21.98 -1.06
N PHE A 131 -2.50 21.50 0.10
CA PHE A 131 -2.01 22.36 1.17
C PHE A 131 -0.74 23.12 0.73
N LEU A 132 0.25 22.43 0.16
CA LEU A 132 1.48 23.05 -0.31
C LEU A 132 1.23 24.06 -1.43
N GLY A 133 0.32 23.75 -2.37
CA GLY A 133 0.03 24.63 -3.50
C GLY A 133 -0.88 25.80 -3.14
N GLN A 134 -1.93 25.57 -2.36
CA GLN A 134 -2.97 26.59 -2.11
C GLN A 134 -2.71 27.40 -0.84
N ALA A 135 -2.22 26.78 0.22
CA ALA A 135 -1.99 27.46 1.50
C ALA A 135 -0.55 27.94 1.67
N ALA A 136 0.43 27.15 1.25
CA ALA A 136 1.85 27.50 1.38
C ALA A 136 2.42 28.22 0.15
N GLY A 137 1.69 28.26 -0.98
CA GLY A 137 2.09 28.98 -2.19
C GLY A 137 3.27 28.37 -2.96
N PHE A 138 3.54 27.09 -2.77
CA PHE A 138 4.64 26.38 -3.43
C PHE A 138 4.35 26.19 -4.92
N THR A 139 5.40 26.31 -5.73
CA THR A 139 5.34 26.01 -7.15
C THR A 139 5.24 24.49 -7.40
N ASN A 140 4.82 24.10 -8.60
CA ASN A 140 4.71 22.68 -8.97
C ASN A 140 6.05 21.93 -8.83
N GLY A 141 7.18 22.58 -9.10
CA GLY A 141 8.51 21.99 -8.93
C GLY A 141 8.84 21.74 -7.46
N GLU A 142 8.60 22.73 -6.61
CA GLU A 142 8.84 22.62 -5.16
C GLU A 142 7.96 21.55 -4.52
N ILE A 143 6.68 21.45 -4.90
CA ILE A 143 5.79 20.39 -4.43
C ILE A 143 6.33 19.01 -4.82
N THR A 144 6.77 18.85 -6.08
CA THR A 144 7.36 17.58 -6.53
C THR A 144 8.63 17.23 -5.75
N MET A 145 9.46 18.23 -5.44
CA MET A 145 10.68 18.05 -4.63
C MET A 145 10.34 17.61 -3.19
N VAL A 146 9.37 18.27 -2.55
CA VAL A 146 8.91 17.91 -1.20
C VAL A 146 8.36 16.49 -1.16
N LEU A 147 7.52 16.09 -2.13
CA LEU A 147 6.97 14.74 -2.20
C LEU A 147 8.05 13.69 -2.45
N SER A 148 9.06 14.01 -3.28
CA SER A 148 10.20 13.13 -3.51
C SER A 148 11.06 12.98 -2.26
N ALA A 149 11.30 14.07 -1.53
CA ALA A 149 12.03 14.05 -0.25
C ALA A 149 11.29 13.20 0.79
N PHE A 150 9.95 13.27 0.83
CA PHE A 150 9.13 12.43 1.71
C PHE A 150 9.35 10.94 1.43
N GLY A 151 9.44 10.57 0.14
CA GLY A 151 9.75 9.22 -0.29
C GLY A 151 11.15 8.77 0.14
N VAL A 152 12.16 9.59 -0.09
CA VAL A 152 13.56 9.29 0.29
C VAL A 152 13.70 9.10 1.80
N ILE A 153 13.07 9.97 2.59
CA ILE A 153 13.03 9.85 4.06
C ILE A 153 12.38 8.53 4.47
N GLY A 154 11.31 8.11 3.81
CA GLY A 154 10.66 6.84 4.05
C GLY A 154 11.61 5.64 3.85
N ILE A 155 12.46 5.66 2.82
CA ILE A 155 13.50 4.63 2.60
C ILE A 155 14.50 4.64 3.74
N ILE A 156 15.03 5.82 4.08
CA ILE A 156 16.03 5.97 5.14
C ILE A 156 15.49 5.42 6.46
N VAL A 157 14.28 5.80 6.85
CA VAL A 157 13.62 5.32 8.07
C VAL A 157 13.40 3.82 8.03
N SER A 158 12.97 3.25 6.89
CA SER A 158 12.77 1.82 6.73
C SER A 158 14.08 1.03 6.92
N VAL A 159 15.18 1.50 6.33
CA VAL A 159 16.50 0.89 6.49
C VAL A 159 17.01 0.99 7.93
N LEU A 160 16.85 2.14 8.55
CA LEU A 160 17.21 2.35 9.95
C LEU A 160 16.40 1.43 10.88
N PHE A 161 15.08 1.38 10.67
CA PHE A 161 14.19 0.51 11.44
C PHE A 161 14.62 -0.95 11.31
N SER A 162 14.81 -1.46 10.09
CA SER A 162 15.26 -2.83 9.84
C SER A 162 16.58 -3.15 10.54
N LYS A 163 17.52 -2.19 10.60
CA LYS A 163 18.84 -2.39 11.21
C LYS A 163 18.82 -2.36 12.74
N TYR A 164 17.94 -1.54 13.32
CA TYR A 164 17.96 -1.29 14.77
C TYR A 164 16.86 -2.03 15.52
N TYR A 165 15.77 -2.44 14.86
CA TYR A 165 14.62 -3.09 15.48
C TYR A 165 15.00 -4.38 16.22
N ASP A 166 15.74 -5.27 15.57
CA ASP A 166 16.15 -6.56 16.17
C ASP A 166 17.04 -6.39 17.42
N ARG A 167 17.72 -5.25 17.52
CA ARG A 167 18.65 -4.96 18.61
C ARG A 167 18.00 -4.24 19.79
N HIS A 168 16.87 -3.56 19.55
CA HIS A 168 16.21 -2.69 20.53
C HIS A 168 14.68 -2.82 20.49
N GLN A 169 14.16 -4.04 20.45
CA GLN A 169 12.72 -4.32 20.31
C GLN A 169 11.83 -3.62 21.35
N PHE A 170 12.38 -3.26 22.53
CA PHE A 170 11.64 -2.57 23.58
C PHE A 170 11.79 -1.03 23.59
N ALA A 171 12.52 -0.47 22.62
CA ALA A 171 12.73 0.97 22.50
C ALA A 171 11.89 1.62 21.39
N PHE A 172 11.18 0.80 20.62
CA PHE A 172 10.30 1.23 19.52
C PHE A 172 8.83 0.89 19.83
#